data_5c00b047f01f5dd77f30fa9eee4fd247
#
_entry.id   5c00b047f01f5dd77f30fa9eee4fd247
#
_cell.length_a   1.000
_cell.length_b   1.000
_cell.length_c   1.000
_cell.angle_alpha   90.00
_cell.angle_beta   90.00
_cell.angle_gamma   90.00
#
_symmetry.space_group_name_H-M   'P 1'
#
loop_
_entity.id
_entity.type
_entity.pdbx_description
1 polymer ?
#
loop_
_entity_poly.entity_id
_entity_poly.type
_entity_poly.pdbx_seq_one_letter_code
_entity_poly.pdbx_strand_id
1 'polypeptide(L)'
;MLVVAWPTAGWSQESVQTAQALYASASYDEALALLERLQQQELTSSEVRVINQQRAFCLLALGRIQDAALAIAAVVQADPTYRPDGASASPRVRNAFRDVRRRLLPGIVQAEYAEARRLYDTSSWADAAAAFQRVASLAADRDLAEAQVASLADLKMLADGFAKLAETAATPPPPPPEPPALPEPPSPPPVDYDAIFDGTQAGVVAPVTVRQDLPRWPGGGRPLPRGTGVLDIIISKTGVVERATLSQQIAGFFDRQVLDSTKNWRYHPALLDGQPVRFRKIIKITFQ
;
A
#
# COMPACT_ATOMS: atom_id res chain seq x y z
N MET A 1 26.48 29.21 15.40
CA MET A 1 25.06 29.00 15.07
C MET A 1 24.32 28.88 16.39
N LEU A 2 23.77 30.01 16.89
CA LEU A 2 23.06 30.08 18.17
C LEU A 2 21.61 29.64 17.92
N VAL A 3 21.20 28.51 18.49
CA VAL A 3 19.79 28.10 18.54
C VAL A 3 19.14 28.89 19.67
N VAL A 4 18.35 29.89 19.31
CA VAL A 4 17.48 30.59 20.26
C VAL A 4 16.26 29.70 20.48
N ALA A 5 16.24 28.98 21.59
CA ALA A 5 15.07 28.27 22.09
C ALA A 5 14.07 29.33 22.57
N TRP A 6 12.91 29.44 21.92
CA TRP A 6 11.81 30.25 22.35
C TRP A 6 11.04 29.48 23.42
N PRO A 7 10.82 30.05 24.63
CA PRO A 7 9.95 29.46 25.61
C PRO A 7 8.52 29.87 25.28
N THR A 8 7.76 29.00 24.63
CA THR A 8 6.35 29.26 24.33
C THR A 8 5.50 28.19 24.96
N ALA A 9 4.51 28.57 25.68
CA ALA A 9 3.31 27.88 26.16
C ALA A 9 3.12 27.78 27.68
N GLY A 10 4.11 27.95 28.50
CA GLY A 10 3.95 27.85 29.96
C GLY A 10 3.31 29.10 30.60
N TRP A 11 3.56 30.26 30.05
CA TRP A 11 3.20 31.55 30.66
C TRP A 11 1.72 31.93 30.51
N SER A 12 1.09 31.59 29.39
CA SER A 12 -0.33 31.90 29.15
C SER A 12 -1.24 31.00 29.99
N GLN A 13 -0.87 29.73 30.17
CA GLN A 13 -1.67 28.78 30.95
C GLN A 13 -1.69 29.12 32.46
N GLU A 14 -0.55 29.50 33.04
CA GLU A 14 -0.46 29.92 34.42
C GLU A 14 -1.25 31.22 34.67
N SER A 15 -1.25 32.15 33.70
CA SER A 15 -2.00 33.40 33.77
C SER A 15 -3.50 33.20 33.63
N VAL A 16 -3.98 32.24 32.83
CA VAL A 16 -5.40 31.87 32.73
C VAL A 16 -5.87 31.21 34.03
N GLN A 17 -5.06 30.34 34.63
CA GLN A 17 -5.37 29.75 35.95
C GLN A 17 -5.48 30.80 37.04
N THR A 18 -4.61 31.82 37.03
CA THR A 18 -4.70 32.96 37.94
C THR A 18 -6.00 33.71 37.75
N ALA A 19 -6.42 33.97 36.51
CA ALA A 19 -7.72 34.61 36.24
C ALA A 19 -8.91 33.78 36.72
N GLN A 20 -8.83 32.45 36.62
CA GLN A 20 -9.85 31.54 37.16
C GLN A 20 -9.89 31.58 38.68
N ALA A 21 -8.74 31.64 39.36
CA ALA A 21 -8.67 31.79 40.82
C ALA A 21 -9.27 33.14 41.29
N LEU A 22 -8.98 34.23 40.59
CA LEU A 22 -9.60 35.56 40.84
C LEU A 22 -11.12 35.53 40.62
N TYR A 23 -11.59 34.84 39.56
CA TYR A 23 -13.02 34.65 39.34
C TYR A 23 -13.66 33.85 40.49
N ALA A 24 -13.04 32.78 40.95
CA ALA A 24 -13.54 31.99 42.06
C ALA A 24 -13.58 32.75 43.39
N SER A 25 -12.68 33.71 43.59
CA SER A 25 -12.68 34.62 44.77
C SER A 25 -13.58 35.86 44.60
N ALA A 26 -14.39 35.92 43.52
CA ALA A 26 -15.26 37.02 43.17
C ALA A 26 -14.54 38.34 42.87
N SER A 27 -13.21 38.33 42.63
CA SER A 27 -12.42 39.49 42.15
C SER A 27 -12.55 39.65 40.63
N TYR A 28 -13.78 39.87 40.15
CA TYR A 28 -14.12 39.85 38.72
C TYR A 28 -13.42 40.95 37.91
N ASP A 29 -13.26 42.15 38.46
CA ASP A 29 -12.59 43.26 37.76
C ASP A 29 -11.09 42.99 37.60
N GLU A 30 -10.43 42.41 38.61
CA GLU A 30 -9.03 42.03 38.54
C GLU A 30 -8.80 40.89 37.55
N ALA A 31 -9.68 39.88 37.55
CA ALA A 31 -9.68 38.80 36.60
C ALA A 31 -9.83 39.34 35.18
N LEU A 32 -10.77 40.27 34.94
CA LEU A 32 -11.01 40.87 33.63
C LEU A 32 -9.80 41.66 33.16
N ALA A 33 -9.19 42.51 34.01
CA ALA A 33 -7.99 43.28 33.68
C ALA A 33 -6.79 42.38 33.32
N LEU A 34 -6.65 41.21 33.97
CA LEU A 34 -5.64 40.23 33.63
C LEU A 34 -5.91 39.61 32.25
N LEU A 35 -7.14 39.17 31.98
CA LEU A 35 -7.54 38.55 30.71
C LEU A 35 -7.43 39.54 29.54
N GLU A 36 -7.70 40.83 29.73
CA GLU A 36 -7.52 41.87 28.72
C GLU A 36 -6.05 42.09 28.37
N ARG A 37 -5.15 42.01 29.34
CA ARG A 37 -3.70 42.05 29.08
C ARG A 37 -3.23 40.83 28.31
N LEU A 38 -3.78 39.62 28.60
CA LEU A 38 -3.44 38.41 27.87
C LEU A 38 -3.88 38.48 26.40
N GLN A 39 -4.99 39.13 26.10
CA GLN A 39 -5.45 39.27 24.71
C GLN A 39 -4.52 40.12 23.82
N GLN A 40 -3.60 40.90 24.40
CA GLN A 40 -2.64 41.69 23.65
C GLN A 40 -1.40 40.88 23.21
N GLN A 41 -1.31 39.62 23.61
CA GLN A 41 -0.21 38.70 23.24
C GLN A 41 -0.55 37.92 21.98
N GLU A 42 0.47 37.33 21.36
CA GLU A 42 0.25 36.36 20.29
C GLU A 42 -0.34 35.07 20.89
N LEU A 43 -1.58 34.77 20.54
CA LEU A 43 -2.37 33.68 21.10
C LEU A 43 -2.71 32.64 20.02
N THR A 44 -2.73 31.39 20.40
CA THR A 44 -3.32 30.33 19.59
C THR A 44 -4.86 30.44 19.60
N SER A 45 -5.53 29.87 18.61
CA SER A 45 -6.99 29.82 18.54
C SER A 45 -7.65 29.23 19.79
N SER A 46 -7.00 28.21 20.40
CA SER A 46 -7.47 27.61 21.65
C SER A 46 -7.35 28.52 22.85
N GLU A 47 -6.28 29.30 22.95
CA GLU A 47 -6.07 30.29 24.02
C GLU A 47 -7.05 31.45 23.88
N VAL A 48 -7.26 31.95 22.67
CA VAL A 48 -8.28 33.00 22.37
C VAL A 48 -9.66 32.56 22.86
N ARG A 49 -10.04 31.29 22.58
CA ARG A 49 -11.33 30.75 23.06
C ARG A 49 -11.40 30.73 24.59
N VAL A 50 -10.38 30.17 25.27
CA VAL A 50 -10.38 30.06 26.74
C VAL A 50 -10.38 31.40 27.41
N ILE A 51 -9.61 32.38 26.94
CA ILE A 51 -9.56 33.74 27.47
C ILE A 51 -10.93 34.42 27.30
N ASN A 52 -11.54 34.37 26.12
CA ASN A 52 -12.85 34.96 25.89
C ASN A 52 -13.96 34.29 26.70
N GLN A 53 -13.86 32.97 26.92
CA GLN A 53 -14.78 32.26 27.82
C GLN A 53 -14.70 32.80 29.24
N GLN A 54 -13.51 32.96 29.80
CA GLN A 54 -13.33 33.50 31.16
C GLN A 54 -13.78 35.00 31.23
N ARG A 55 -13.46 35.79 30.19
CA ARG A 55 -13.96 37.16 30.08
C ARG A 55 -15.49 37.21 30.09
N ALA A 56 -16.15 36.36 29.33
CA ALA A 56 -17.59 36.26 29.31
C ALA A 56 -18.18 35.98 30.72
N PHE A 57 -17.54 35.07 31.47
CA PHE A 57 -17.97 34.73 32.83
C PHE A 57 -17.82 35.92 33.79
N CYS A 58 -16.69 36.61 33.76
CA CYS A 58 -16.47 37.83 34.57
C CYS A 58 -17.47 38.94 34.22
N LEU A 59 -17.67 39.22 32.93
CA LEU A 59 -18.59 40.23 32.45
C LEU A 59 -20.05 39.95 32.83
N LEU A 60 -20.48 38.68 32.76
CA LEU A 60 -21.80 38.25 33.21
C LEU A 60 -21.97 38.41 34.74
N ALA A 61 -20.93 38.14 35.51
CA ALA A 61 -20.93 38.34 36.94
C ALA A 61 -21.06 39.84 37.32
N LEU A 62 -20.33 40.70 36.60
CA LEU A 62 -20.40 42.15 36.73
C LEU A 62 -21.69 42.78 36.16
N GLY A 63 -22.55 41.99 35.50
CA GLY A 63 -23.78 42.51 34.86
C GLY A 63 -23.55 43.24 33.54
N ARG A 64 -22.35 43.21 32.98
CA ARG A 64 -21.96 43.84 31.69
C ARG A 64 -22.41 42.96 30.51
N ILE A 65 -23.72 42.89 30.28
CA ILE A 65 -24.35 41.93 29.38
C ILE A 65 -23.92 42.11 27.93
N GLN A 66 -23.78 43.34 27.44
CA GLN A 66 -23.41 43.62 26.06
C GLN A 66 -21.96 43.19 25.78
N ASP A 67 -21.05 43.50 26.67
CA ASP A 67 -19.65 43.14 26.56
C ASP A 67 -19.48 41.61 26.68
N ALA A 68 -20.25 40.98 27.57
CA ALA A 68 -20.32 39.54 27.70
C ALA A 68 -20.78 38.85 26.39
N ALA A 69 -21.79 39.42 25.72
CA ALA A 69 -22.28 38.91 24.44
C ALA A 69 -21.20 38.98 23.35
N LEU A 70 -20.36 40.02 23.34
CA LEU A 70 -19.21 40.09 22.40
C LEU A 70 -18.14 39.05 22.73
N ALA A 71 -17.82 38.85 24.00
CA ALA A 71 -16.87 37.82 24.40
C ALA A 71 -17.39 36.39 24.07
N ILE A 72 -18.69 36.12 24.31
CA ILE A 72 -19.34 34.86 23.91
C ILE A 72 -19.33 34.71 22.40
N ALA A 73 -19.58 35.75 21.62
CA ALA A 73 -19.52 35.70 20.16
C ALA A 73 -18.15 35.27 19.67
N ALA A 74 -17.07 35.79 20.25
CA ALA A 74 -15.72 35.38 19.94
C ALA A 74 -15.45 33.89 20.27
N VAL A 75 -16.00 33.37 21.37
CA VAL A 75 -15.95 31.95 21.70
C VAL A 75 -16.66 31.09 20.66
N VAL A 76 -17.90 31.47 20.29
CA VAL A 76 -18.73 30.72 19.32
C VAL A 76 -18.15 30.76 17.91
N GLN A 77 -17.49 31.86 17.53
CA GLN A 77 -16.78 31.96 16.25
C GLN A 77 -15.52 31.05 16.20
N ALA A 78 -14.77 31.00 17.32
CA ALA A 78 -13.58 30.14 17.41
C ALA A 78 -13.93 28.65 17.53
N ASP A 79 -15.03 28.35 18.24
CA ASP A 79 -15.53 26.98 18.43
C ASP A 79 -17.07 26.96 18.43
N PRO A 80 -17.71 26.79 17.28
CA PRO A 80 -19.17 26.76 17.18
C PRO A 80 -19.82 25.62 17.96
N THR A 81 -19.09 24.59 18.33
CA THR A 81 -19.60 23.44 19.09
C THR A 81 -19.55 23.65 20.60
N TYR A 82 -18.78 24.64 21.06
CA TYR A 82 -18.57 24.88 22.48
C TYR A 82 -19.87 25.22 23.22
N ARG A 83 -20.05 24.58 24.37
CA ARG A 83 -21.10 24.85 25.35
C ARG A 83 -20.53 24.86 26.76
N PRO A 84 -20.89 25.83 27.60
CA PRO A 84 -20.49 25.77 29.00
C PRO A 84 -21.06 24.53 29.69
N ASP A 85 -20.22 23.80 30.43
CA ASP A 85 -20.65 22.64 31.19
C ASP A 85 -21.67 23.02 32.29
N GLY A 86 -22.67 22.14 32.47
CA GLY A 86 -23.72 22.31 33.45
C GLY A 86 -23.22 22.34 34.91
N ALA A 87 -22.09 21.67 35.18
CA ALA A 87 -21.50 21.65 36.52
C ALA A 87 -20.68 22.93 36.84
N SER A 88 -20.04 23.50 35.79
CA SER A 88 -19.13 24.64 35.94
C SER A 88 -19.78 26.02 35.66
N ALA A 89 -20.95 26.04 35.02
CA ALA A 89 -21.61 27.29 34.60
C ALA A 89 -23.04 27.44 35.19
N SER A 90 -23.34 28.59 35.74
CA SER A 90 -24.66 28.92 36.23
C SER A 90 -25.72 28.91 35.12
N PRO A 91 -27.01 28.72 35.43
CA PRO A 91 -28.10 28.84 34.42
C PRO A 91 -28.08 30.15 33.64
N ARG A 92 -27.69 31.25 34.29
CA ARG A 92 -27.56 32.58 33.65
C ARG A 92 -26.49 32.57 32.56
N VAL A 93 -25.34 31.98 32.85
CA VAL A 93 -24.23 31.81 31.88
C VAL A 93 -24.66 30.94 30.70
N ARG A 94 -25.24 29.79 30.97
CA ARG A 94 -25.72 28.88 29.91
C ARG A 94 -26.76 29.50 29.00
N ASN A 95 -27.70 30.29 29.57
CA ASN A 95 -28.70 31.00 28.79
C ASN A 95 -28.07 32.08 27.91
N ALA A 96 -27.14 32.88 28.43
CA ALA A 96 -26.42 33.87 27.65
C ALA A 96 -25.67 33.26 26.45
N PHE A 97 -24.99 32.11 26.65
CA PHE A 97 -24.34 31.37 25.57
C PHE A 97 -25.36 30.87 24.55
N ARG A 98 -26.48 30.26 24.99
CA ARG A 98 -27.54 29.78 24.10
C ARG A 98 -28.12 30.91 23.23
N ASP A 99 -28.38 32.06 23.81
CA ASP A 99 -28.96 33.21 23.09
C ASP A 99 -28.01 33.77 22.02
N VAL A 100 -26.70 33.83 22.32
CA VAL A 100 -25.70 34.21 21.33
C VAL A 100 -25.52 33.15 20.24
N ARG A 101 -25.49 31.85 20.60
CA ARG A 101 -25.42 30.74 19.68
C ARG A 101 -26.59 30.74 18.70
N ARG A 102 -27.83 30.85 19.18
CA ARG A 102 -29.04 30.92 18.33
C ARG A 102 -28.95 32.02 17.28
N ARG A 103 -28.33 33.13 17.62
CA ARG A 103 -28.15 34.27 16.71
C ARG A 103 -27.04 34.09 15.70
N LEU A 104 -25.91 33.46 16.08
CA LEU A 104 -24.72 33.38 15.24
C LEU A 104 -24.64 32.08 14.43
N LEU A 105 -25.07 30.96 14.99
CA LEU A 105 -24.91 29.66 14.35
C LEU A 105 -25.54 29.56 12.93
N PRO A 106 -26.71 30.15 12.63
CA PRO A 106 -27.23 30.08 11.26
C PRO A 106 -26.26 30.65 10.22
N GLY A 107 -25.65 31.80 10.53
CA GLY A 107 -24.67 32.42 9.65
C GLY A 107 -23.38 31.61 9.56
N ILE A 108 -22.94 31.02 10.66
CA ILE A 108 -21.75 30.14 10.68
C ILE A 108 -21.99 28.89 9.81
N VAL A 109 -23.15 28.23 9.95
CA VAL A 109 -23.53 27.05 9.16
C VAL A 109 -23.54 27.38 7.66
N GLN A 110 -24.07 28.56 7.28
CA GLN A 110 -24.06 29.02 5.89
C GLN A 110 -22.64 29.25 5.36
N ALA A 111 -21.80 29.89 6.16
CA ALA A 111 -20.39 30.12 5.79
C ALA A 111 -19.59 28.84 5.65
N GLU A 112 -19.75 27.90 6.59
CA GLU A 112 -19.13 26.57 6.53
C GLU A 112 -19.63 25.76 5.31
N TYR A 113 -20.92 25.88 4.97
CA TYR A 113 -21.46 25.23 3.77
C TYR A 113 -20.85 25.81 2.49
N ALA A 114 -20.69 27.13 2.41
CA ALA A 114 -20.08 27.78 1.25
C ALA A 114 -18.61 27.32 1.09
N GLU A 115 -17.87 27.19 2.19
CA GLU A 115 -16.50 26.69 2.17
C GLU A 115 -16.45 25.20 1.77
N ALA A 116 -17.34 24.36 2.30
CA ALA A 116 -17.45 22.97 1.92
C ALA A 116 -17.73 22.81 0.40
N ARG A 117 -18.60 23.66 -0.15
CA ARG A 117 -18.87 23.72 -1.60
C ARG A 117 -17.64 24.10 -2.38
N ARG A 118 -16.89 25.11 -1.94
CA ARG A 118 -15.63 25.51 -2.60
C ARG A 118 -14.63 24.36 -2.64
N LEU A 119 -14.46 23.62 -1.55
CA LEU A 119 -13.60 22.43 -1.48
C LEU A 119 -14.07 21.35 -2.45
N TYR A 120 -15.38 21.14 -2.55
CA TYR A 120 -15.96 20.18 -3.48
C TYR A 120 -15.71 20.58 -4.95
N ASP A 121 -15.95 21.86 -5.28
CA ASP A 121 -15.76 22.38 -6.65
C ASP A 121 -14.28 22.38 -7.08
N THR A 122 -13.35 22.42 -6.11
CA THR A 122 -11.90 22.27 -6.35
C THR A 122 -11.41 20.81 -6.29
N SER A 123 -12.32 19.84 -6.25
CA SER A 123 -12.00 18.40 -6.19
C SER A 123 -11.18 17.97 -4.96
N SER A 124 -11.20 18.76 -3.89
CA SER A 124 -10.61 18.40 -2.59
C SER A 124 -11.57 17.48 -1.81
N TRP A 125 -11.81 16.29 -2.34
CA TRP A 125 -12.92 15.42 -1.94
C TRP A 125 -12.92 15.05 -0.47
N ALA A 126 -11.76 14.68 0.09
CA ALA A 126 -11.65 14.30 1.51
C ALA A 126 -11.95 15.48 2.43
N ASP A 127 -11.41 16.66 2.12
CA ASP A 127 -11.64 17.89 2.90
C ASP A 127 -13.09 18.37 2.76
N ALA A 128 -13.66 18.26 1.56
CA ALA A 128 -15.06 18.58 1.30
C ALA A 128 -15.99 17.67 2.11
N ALA A 129 -15.74 16.37 2.13
CA ALA A 129 -16.53 15.41 2.91
C ALA A 129 -16.51 15.78 4.40
N ALA A 130 -15.33 16.02 4.96
CA ALA A 130 -15.17 16.44 6.36
C ALA A 130 -15.86 17.79 6.66
N ALA A 131 -15.77 18.74 5.73
CA ALA A 131 -16.44 20.05 5.87
C ALA A 131 -17.98 19.91 5.84
N PHE A 132 -18.53 19.12 4.91
CA PHE A 132 -19.98 18.89 4.87
C PHE A 132 -20.49 18.13 6.10
N GLN A 133 -19.72 17.17 6.63
CA GLN A 133 -20.06 16.49 7.90
C GLN A 133 -20.11 17.48 9.06
N ARG A 134 -19.16 18.46 9.15
CA ARG A 134 -19.21 19.51 10.15
C ARG A 134 -20.47 20.38 10.00
N VAL A 135 -20.80 20.78 8.77
CA VAL A 135 -22.04 21.53 8.46
C VAL A 135 -23.27 20.77 8.94
N ALA A 136 -23.39 19.48 8.61
CA ALA A 136 -24.51 18.65 9.01
C ALA A 136 -24.63 18.55 10.55
N SER A 137 -23.49 18.40 11.23
CA SER A 137 -23.43 18.37 12.69
C SER A 137 -23.86 19.69 13.33
N LEU A 138 -23.36 20.82 12.81
CA LEU A 138 -23.76 22.15 13.30
C LEU A 138 -25.24 22.47 13.02
N ALA A 139 -25.75 22.08 11.84
CA ALA A 139 -27.16 22.27 11.50
C ALA A 139 -28.11 21.42 12.36
N ALA A 140 -27.63 20.28 12.89
CA ALA A 140 -28.35 19.45 13.84
C ALA A 140 -28.26 19.93 15.30
N ASP A 141 -27.61 21.08 15.54
CA ASP A 141 -27.41 21.59 16.88
C ASP A 141 -28.74 21.86 17.59
N ARG A 142 -28.84 21.45 18.87
CA ARG A 142 -30.08 21.53 19.66
C ARG A 142 -30.57 22.99 19.81
N ASP A 143 -29.66 23.95 19.94
CA ASP A 143 -30.06 25.36 20.10
C ASP A 143 -30.71 25.90 18.82
N LEU A 144 -30.35 25.37 17.64
CA LEU A 144 -30.97 25.66 16.35
C LEU A 144 -32.29 24.94 16.15
N ALA A 145 -32.37 23.65 16.56
CA ALA A 145 -33.61 22.88 16.48
C ALA A 145 -34.76 23.53 17.25
N GLU A 146 -34.47 24.08 18.44
CA GLU A 146 -35.43 24.83 19.24
C GLU A 146 -35.87 26.15 18.56
N ALA A 147 -35.01 26.73 17.70
CA ALA A 147 -35.31 27.97 16.99
C ALA A 147 -36.18 27.77 15.73
N GLN A 148 -36.49 26.50 15.35
CA GLN A 148 -37.32 26.12 14.20
C GLN A 148 -36.95 26.79 12.88
N VAL A 149 -35.65 26.86 12.58
CA VAL A 149 -35.15 27.45 11.33
C VAL A 149 -35.25 26.40 10.21
N ALA A 150 -36.36 26.37 9.48
CA ALA A 150 -36.64 25.40 8.42
C ALA A 150 -35.52 25.31 7.35
N SER A 151 -34.94 26.46 6.99
CA SER A 151 -33.84 26.52 6.00
C SER A 151 -32.58 25.74 6.41
N LEU A 152 -32.38 25.52 7.71
CA LEU A 152 -31.24 24.72 8.19
C LEU A 152 -31.45 23.21 8.06
N ALA A 153 -32.71 22.75 8.11
CA ALA A 153 -33.03 21.35 7.84
C ALA A 153 -32.73 20.99 6.39
N ASP A 154 -33.07 21.86 5.45
CA ASP A 154 -32.75 21.68 4.02
C ASP A 154 -31.23 21.71 3.80
N LEU A 155 -30.55 22.65 4.45
CA LEU A 155 -29.10 22.75 4.35
C LEU A 155 -28.38 21.52 4.90
N LYS A 156 -28.90 20.97 6.02
CA LYS A 156 -28.41 19.71 6.58
C LYS A 156 -28.57 18.55 5.61
N MET A 157 -29.73 18.41 4.98
CA MET A 157 -30.00 17.35 4.01
C MET A 157 -29.05 17.46 2.80
N LEU A 158 -28.84 18.68 2.30
CA LEU A 158 -27.89 18.94 1.23
C LEU A 158 -26.46 18.60 1.65
N ALA A 159 -26.05 19.01 2.85
CA ALA A 159 -24.71 18.70 3.37
C ALA A 159 -24.49 17.18 3.52
N ASP A 160 -25.46 16.44 4.04
CA ASP A 160 -25.41 14.97 4.15
C ASP A 160 -25.27 14.32 2.76
N GLY A 161 -25.98 14.85 1.75
CA GLY A 161 -25.90 14.37 0.37
C GLY A 161 -24.51 14.61 -0.25
N PHE A 162 -24.00 15.85 -0.14
CA PHE A 162 -22.70 16.21 -0.67
C PHE A 162 -21.55 15.52 0.07
N ALA A 163 -21.66 15.29 1.37
CA ALA A 163 -20.67 14.51 2.12
C ALA A 163 -20.50 13.10 1.53
N LYS A 164 -21.61 12.39 1.27
CA LYS A 164 -21.58 11.05 0.65
C LYS A 164 -21.01 11.07 -0.76
N LEU A 165 -21.35 12.07 -1.57
CA LEU A 165 -20.80 12.22 -2.91
C LEU A 165 -19.28 12.47 -2.87
N ALA A 166 -18.82 13.31 -1.96
CA ALA A 166 -17.41 13.60 -1.77
C ALA A 166 -16.63 12.38 -1.24
N GLU A 167 -17.20 11.63 -0.29
CA GLU A 167 -16.62 10.35 0.19
C GLU A 167 -16.47 9.33 -0.94
N THR A 168 -17.51 9.22 -1.79
CA THR A 168 -17.45 8.32 -2.96
C THR A 168 -16.38 8.74 -3.95
N ALA A 169 -16.26 10.07 -4.20
CA ALA A 169 -15.26 10.62 -5.10
C ALA A 169 -13.82 10.55 -4.53
N ALA A 170 -13.67 10.62 -3.21
CA ALA A 170 -12.38 10.46 -2.52
C ALA A 170 -11.88 9.00 -2.52
N THR A 171 -12.80 8.03 -2.66
CA THR A 171 -12.43 6.60 -2.70
C THR A 171 -11.87 6.28 -4.09
N PRO A 172 -10.63 5.80 -4.21
CA PRO A 172 -10.10 5.36 -5.50
C PRO A 172 -11.06 4.33 -6.12
N PRO A 173 -11.32 4.37 -7.43
CA PRO A 173 -12.09 3.33 -8.08
C PRO A 173 -11.46 1.97 -7.75
N PRO A 174 -12.25 0.93 -7.50
CA PRO A 174 -11.70 -0.40 -7.29
C PRO A 174 -10.77 -0.73 -8.46
N PRO A 175 -9.62 -1.36 -8.20
CA PRO A 175 -8.72 -1.76 -9.27
C PRO A 175 -9.56 -2.52 -10.32
N PRO A 176 -9.28 -2.32 -11.63
CA PRO A 176 -9.96 -3.09 -12.66
C PRO A 176 -9.88 -4.57 -12.28
N PRO A 177 -10.94 -5.37 -12.47
CA PRO A 177 -10.85 -6.79 -12.23
C PRO A 177 -9.61 -7.30 -12.95
N GLU A 178 -8.71 -7.96 -12.23
CA GLU A 178 -7.53 -8.58 -12.85
C GLU A 178 -8.03 -9.37 -14.06
N PRO A 179 -7.41 -9.19 -15.26
CA PRO A 179 -7.77 -10.00 -16.40
C PRO A 179 -7.75 -11.47 -15.93
N PRO A 180 -8.73 -12.29 -16.33
CA PRO A 180 -8.73 -13.71 -15.97
C PRO A 180 -7.32 -14.22 -16.18
N ALA A 181 -6.69 -14.76 -15.16
CA ALA A 181 -5.33 -15.29 -15.24
C ALA A 181 -5.30 -16.15 -16.51
N LEU A 182 -4.46 -15.76 -17.47
CA LEU A 182 -4.23 -16.60 -18.66
C LEU A 182 -3.93 -17.99 -18.11
N PRO A 183 -4.60 -19.06 -18.61
CA PRO A 183 -4.31 -20.40 -18.13
C PRO A 183 -2.79 -20.58 -18.17
N GLU A 184 -2.21 -20.90 -17.03
CA GLU A 184 -0.77 -21.19 -16.97
C GLU A 184 -0.45 -22.18 -18.09
N PRO A 185 0.60 -21.92 -18.91
CA PRO A 185 0.97 -22.86 -19.93
C PRO A 185 1.14 -24.22 -19.24
N PRO A 186 0.60 -25.32 -19.82
CA PRO A 186 0.66 -26.63 -19.20
C PRO A 186 2.10 -26.89 -18.80
N SER A 187 2.33 -27.27 -17.57
CA SER A 187 3.66 -27.65 -17.08
C SER A 187 4.26 -28.67 -18.06
N PRO A 188 5.49 -28.47 -18.52
CA PRO A 188 6.10 -29.44 -19.43
C PRO A 188 5.99 -30.83 -18.80
N PRO A 189 5.68 -31.87 -19.59
CA PRO A 189 5.57 -33.25 -19.08
C PRO A 189 6.87 -33.62 -18.36
N PRO A 190 6.81 -34.41 -17.27
CA PRO A 190 7.99 -34.81 -16.55
C PRO A 190 8.98 -35.50 -17.51
N VAL A 191 10.21 -35.02 -17.54
CA VAL A 191 11.26 -35.57 -18.41
C VAL A 191 11.66 -36.95 -17.87
N ASP A 192 11.51 -38.01 -18.69
CA ASP A 192 11.98 -39.33 -18.34
C ASP A 192 13.49 -39.45 -18.65
N TYR A 193 14.33 -39.25 -17.65
CA TYR A 193 15.78 -39.37 -17.73
C TYR A 193 16.29 -40.82 -17.95
N ASP A 194 15.40 -41.81 -17.92
CA ASP A 194 15.73 -43.21 -18.22
C ASP A 194 15.48 -43.55 -19.69
N ALA A 195 14.88 -42.67 -20.44
CA ALA A 195 14.73 -42.80 -21.88
C ALA A 195 16.07 -42.77 -22.60
N ILE A 196 16.09 -43.30 -23.83
CA ILE A 196 17.27 -43.26 -24.71
C ILE A 196 17.16 -41.98 -25.56
N PHE A 197 18.11 -41.09 -25.41
CA PHE A 197 18.21 -39.86 -26.16
C PHE A 197 19.11 -40.01 -27.40
N ASP A 198 18.96 -39.11 -28.34
CA ASP A 198 19.82 -39.01 -29.51
C ASP A 198 20.17 -37.54 -29.81
N GLY A 199 20.94 -37.29 -30.85
CA GLY A 199 21.40 -35.93 -31.20
C GLY A 199 20.33 -35.03 -31.82
N THR A 200 19.08 -35.47 -31.96
CA THR A 200 17.99 -34.68 -32.55
C THR A 200 17.18 -33.88 -31.49
N GLN A 201 17.33 -34.25 -30.23
CA GLN A 201 16.56 -33.67 -29.13
C GLN A 201 17.26 -32.42 -28.60
N ALA A 202 16.48 -31.34 -28.40
CA ALA A 202 16.98 -30.08 -27.85
C ALA A 202 17.45 -30.24 -26.40
N GLY A 203 18.53 -29.57 -26.02
CA GLY A 203 19.07 -29.60 -24.65
C GLY A 203 19.98 -30.82 -24.36
N VAL A 204 20.10 -31.77 -25.27
CA VAL A 204 20.98 -32.95 -25.08
C VAL A 204 22.40 -32.62 -25.52
N VAL A 205 23.36 -32.73 -24.61
CA VAL A 205 24.79 -32.65 -24.90
C VAL A 205 25.29 -34.04 -25.25
N ALA A 206 25.85 -34.21 -26.46
CA ALA A 206 26.29 -35.53 -26.96
C ALA A 206 27.48 -36.09 -26.14
N PRO A 207 27.61 -37.44 -26.07
CA PRO A 207 28.70 -38.06 -25.33
C PRO A 207 30.04 -37.81 -26.00
N VAL A 208 31.08 -37.52 -25.21
CA VAL A 208 32.43 -37.28 -25.66
C VAL A 208 33.23 -38.61 -25.60
N THR A 209 33.93 -38.95 -26.65
CA THR A 209 34.72 -40.16 -26.71
C THR A 209 35.98 -40.08 -25.83
N VAL A 210 36.13 -40.97 -24.88
CA VAL A 210 37.34 -41.14 -24.07
C VAL A 210 38.24 -42.22 -24.65
N ARG A 211 37.66 -43.35 -24.98
CA ARG A 211 38.39 -44.48 -25.58
C ARG A 211 37.48 -45.22 -26.58
N GLN A 212 37.93 -45.33 -27.82
CA GLN A 212 37.18 -45.97 -28.90
C GLN A 212 38.20 -46.63 -29.85
N ASP A 213 38.71 -47.82 -29.43
CA ASP A 213 39.72 -48.58 -30.21
C ASP A 213 39.03 -49.55 -31.13
N LEU A 214 39.28 -49.47 -32.42
CA LEU A 214 38.83 -50.42 -33.37
C LEU A 214 39.86 -51.61 -33.42
N PRO A 215 39.42 -52.84 -33.58
CA PRO A 215 40.31 -53.96 -33.74
C PRO A 215 41.14 -53.83 -35.04
N ARG A 216 42.39 -54.22 -34.97
CA ARG A 216 43.23 -54.26 -36.17
C ARG A 216 42.71 -55.30 -37.13
N TRP A 217 42.69 -54.96 -38.40
CA TRP A 217 42.39 -55.97 -39.44
C TRP A 217 43.35 -57.13 -39.31
N PRO A 218 42.88 -58.40 -39.24
CA PRO A 218 43.72 -59.53 -38.93
C PRO A 218 44.69 -59.96 -40.10
N GLY A 219 44.70 -59.26 -41.22
CA GLY A 219 45.59 -59.46 -42.33
C GLY A 219 45.43 -60.88 -42.98
N GLY A 220 46.33 -61.74 -42.77
CA GLY A 220 46.22 -63.17 -43.18
C GLY A 220 45.97 -63.39 -44.65
N GLY A 221 46.49 -62.48 -45.51
CA GLY A 221 46.35 -62.60 -46.96
C GLY A 221 44.99 -62.23 -47.54
N ARG A 222 44.07 -61.71 -46.70
CA ARG A 222 42.77 -61.23 -47.17
C ARG A 222 42.82 -59.74 -47.44
N PRO A 223 42.29 -59.27 -48.57
CA PRO A 223 42.21 -57.82 -48.85
C PRO A 223 41.31 -57.13 -47.85
N LEU A 224 41.62 -55.88 -47.52
CA LEU A 224 40.74 -55.02 -46.77
C LEU A 224 39.39 -54.95 -47.47
N PRO A 225 38.28 -55.09 -46.73
CA PRO A 225 36.96 -54.92 -47.32
C PRO A 225 36.80 -53.40 -47.66
N ARG A 226 36.40 -53.13 -48.88
CA ARG A 226 36.03 -51.78 -49.32
C ARG A 226 34.57 -51.63 -49.00
N GLY A 227 34.26 -50.63 -48.11
CA GLY A 227 32.88 -50.39 -47.78
C GLY A 227 32.75 -49.64 -46.48
N THR A 228 31.53 -49.28 -46.14
CA THR A 228 31.17 -48.59 -44.91
C THR A 228 30.27 -49.49 -44.07
N GLY A 229 30.68 -49.74 -42.84
CA GLY A 229 29.82 -50.33 -41.84
C GLY A 229 29.15 -49.23 -40.97
N VAL A 230 27.98 -49.55 -40.51
CA VAL A 230 27.23 -48.63 -39.59
C VAL A 230 26.99 -49.37 -38.28
N LEU A 231 27.58 -48.85 -37.22
CA LEU A 231 27.44 -49.34 -35.87
C LEU A 231 26.50 -48.44 -35.07
N ASP A 232 25.49 -49.01 -34.49
CA ASP A 232 24.54 -48.37 -33.61
C ASP A 232 24.85 -48.79 -32.18
N ILE A 233 25.18 -47.83 -31.32
CA ILE A 233 25.52 -48.08 -29.91
C ILE A 233 24.63 -47.30 -28.98
N ILE A 234 24.32 -47.91 -27.82
CA ILE A 234 23.68 -47.23 -26.69
C ILE A 234 24.72 -47.07 -25.59
N ILE A 235 24.98 -45.84 -25.22
CA ILE A 235 25.90 -45.45 -24.16
C ILE A 235 25.09 -45.22 -22.88
N SER A 236 25.53 -45.84 -21.78
CA SER A 236 24.89 -45.68 -20.46
C SER A 236 25.11 -44.33 -19.83
N LYS A 237 24.39 -44.05 -18.76
CA LYS A 237 24.62 -42.90 -17.88
C LYS A 237 26.03 -42.86 -17.27
N THR A 238 26.76 -43.97 -17.26
CA THR A 238 28.14 -44.07 -16.77
C THR A 238 29.18 -44.02 -17.88
N GLY A 239 28.78 -43.82 -19.14
CA GLY A 239 29.69 -43.71 -20.28
C GLY A 239 30.17 -45.06 -20.83
N VAL A 240 29.56 -46.16 -20.43
CA VAL A 240 29.87 -47.52 -20.93
C VAL A 240 28.90 -47.89 -22.06
N VAL A 241 29.33 -48.63 -23.04
CA VAL A 241 28.45 -49.15 -24.09
C VAL A 241 27.60 -50.29 -23.54
N GLU A 242 26.28 -50.07 -23.43
CA GLU A 242 25.31 -51.10 -23.00
C GLU A 242 24.90 -52.07 -24.12
N ARG A 243 24.79 -51.54 -25.31
CA ARG A 243 24.36 -52.31 -26.50
C ARG A 243 25.11 -51.81 -27.72
N ALA A 244 25.51 -52.73 -28.56
CA ALA A 244 26.08 -52.40 -29.84
C ALA A 244 25.47 -53.36 -30.90
N THR A 245 25.05 -52.79 -32.04
CA THR A 245 24.42 -53.51 -33.15
C THR A 245 24.97 -52.96 -34.46
N LEU A 246 25.34 -53.80 -35.35
CA LEU A 246 25.73 -53.43 -36.72
C LEU A 246 24.47 -53.33 -37.58
N SER A 247 24.12 -52.07 -37.95
CA SER A 247 23.02 -51.81 -38.90
C SER A 247 23.44 -52.10 -40.35
N GLN A 248 24.73 -51.96 -40.65
CA GLN A 248 25.33 -52.34 -41.92
C GLN A 248 26.63 -53.08 -41.65
N GLN A 249 26.71 -54.31 -42.19
CA GLN A 249 27.84 -55.16 -42.00
C GLN A 249 29.06 -54.69 -42.78
N ILE A 250 30.26 -54.94 -42.25
CA ILE A 250 31.56 -54.65 -42.86
C ILE A 250 32.09 -55.89 -43.54
N ALA A 251 32.34 -56.94 -42.75
CA ALA A 251 32.79 -58.30 -43.23
C ALA A 251 32.47 -59.26 -42.09
N GLY A 252 31.72 -60.33 -42.38
CA GLY A 252 31.08 -61.19 -41.38
C GLY A 252 31.97 -61.70 -40.23
N PHE A 253 33.23 -62.01 -40.48
CA PHE A 253 34.17 -62.44 -39.43
C PHE A 253 34.73 -61.25 -38.61
N PHE A 254 34.86 -60.08 -39.22
CA PHE A 254 35.37 -58.89 -38.58
C PHE A 254 34.30 -58.18 -37.78
N ASP A 255 33.05 -58.29 -38.18
CA ASP A 255 31.88 -57.69 -37.52
C ASP A 255 31.81 -58.14 -36.06
N ARG A 256 32.06 -59.41 -35.77
CA ARG A 256 32.08 -59.92 -34.41
C ARG A 256 33.19 -59.28 -33.55
N GLN A 257 34.39 -59.11 -34.14
CA GLN A 257 35.51 -58.46 -33.44
C GLN A 257 35.24 -56.97 -33.14
N VAL A 258 34.59 -56.27 -34.08
CA VAL A 258 34.14 -54.87 -33.87
C VAL A 258 33.15 -54.85 -32.76
N LEU A 259 32.11 -55.65 -32.73
CA LEU A 259 31.13 -55.73 -31.66
C LEU A 259 31.78 -56.04 -30.30
N ASP A 260 32.71 -56.97 -30.23
CA ASP A 260 33.40 -57.28 -28.98
C ASP A 260 34.29 -56.13 -28.48
N SER A 261 34.91 -55.37 -29.39
CA SER A 261 35.71 -54.19 -29.00
C SER A 261 34.93 -53.10 -28.36
N THR A 262 33.63 -52.97 -28.69
CA THR A 262 32.77 -51.95 -28.11
C THR A 262 32.61 -52.04 -26.58
N LYS A 263 32.78 -53.23 -26.01
CA LYS A 263 32.76 -53.51 -24.58
C LYS A 263 33.85 -52.75 -23.83
N ASN A 264 34.95 -52.43 -24.50
CA ASN A 264 36.06 -51.65 -23.94
C ASN A 264 35.99 -50.16 -24.20
N TRP A 265 35.02 -49.70 -24.98
CA TRP A 265 34.86 -48.29 -25.28
C TRP A 265 34.35 -47.53 -24.08
N ARG A 266 34.81 -46.29 -23.93
CA ARG A 266 34.47 -45.43 -22.83
C ARG A 266 34.16 -44.04 -23.36
N TYR A 267 33.15 -43.43 -22.79
CA TYR A 267 32.67 -42.12 -23.14
C TYR A 267 32.42 -41.30 -21.85
N HIS A 268 32.54 -40.00 -21.93
CA HIS A 268 31.80 -39.16 -21.01
C HIS A 268 30.32 -39.25 -21.39
N PRO A 269 29.41 -39.49 -20.42
CA PRO A 269 28.00 -39.69 -20.73
C PRO A 269 27.38 -38.47 -21.39
N ALA A 270 26.31 -38.65 -22.13
CA ALA A 270 25.47 -37.55 -22.60
C ALA A 270 24.76 -36.91 -21.42
N LEU A 271 24.53 -35.60 -21.51
CA LEU A 271 23.85 -34.85 -20.48
C LEU A 271 22.59 -34.21 -21.06
N LEU A 272 21.50 -34.21 -20.27
CA LEU A 272 20.29 -33.42 -20.48
C LEU A 272 20.09 -32.58 -19.22
N ASP A 273 20.11 -31.26 -19.35
CA ASP A 273 20.00 -30.32 -18.24
C ASP A 273 21.01 -30.62 -17.10
N GLY A 274 22.22 -31.05 -17.46
CA GLY A 274 23.27 -31.40 -16.50
C GLY A 274 23.15 -32.82 -15.89
N GLN A 275 22.09 -33.53 -16.16
CA GLN A 275 21.88 -34.92 -15.69
C GLN A 275 22.38 -35.95 -16.71
N PRO A 276 23.13 -36.98 -16.31
CA PRO A 276 23.59 -38.01 -17.24
C PRO A 276 22.41 -38.88 -17.74
N VAL A 277 22.35 -39.03 -19.06
CA VAL A 277 21.28 -39.79 -19.74
C VAL A 277 21.85 -40.90 -20.67
N ARG A 278 21.01 -41.87 -20.99
CA ARG A 278 21.34 -42.89 -21.98
C ARG A 278 21.29 -42.29 -23.39
N PHE A 279 22.28 -42.58 -24.21
CA PHE A 279 22.41 -41.96 -25.52
C PHE A 279 22.64 -42.97 -26.62
N ARG A 280 21.91 -42.84 -27.72
CA ARG A 280 22.09 -43.61 -28.93
C ARG A 280 23.02 -42.87 -29.89
N LYS A 281 24.17 -43.50 -30.23
CA LYS A 281 25.16 -42.94 -31.15
C LYS A 281 25.37 -43.87 -32.35
N ILE A 282 25.29 -43.27 -33.54
CA ILE A 282 25.57 -44.02 -34.80
C ILE A 282 26.99 -43.69 -35.24
N ILE A 283 27.78 -44.71 -35.48
CA ILE A 283 29.19 -44.63 -35.87
C ILE A 283 29.37 -45.25 -37.24
N LYS A 284 29.87 -44.49 -38.18
CA LYS A 284 30.23 -44.99 -39.52
C LYS A 284 31.70 -45.41 -39.52
N ILE A 285 31.98 -46.65 -39.89
CA ILE A 285 33.33 -47.22 -40.00
C ILE A 285 33.62 -47.48 -41.48
N THR A 286 34.56 -46.69 -42.03
CA THR A 286 34.91 -46.74 -43.44
C THR A 286 36.32 -47.35 -43.57
N PHE A 287 36.49 -48.35 -44.41
CA PHE A 287 37.76 -48.89 -44.78
C PHE A 287 38.06 -48.45 -46.20
N GLN A 288 39.26 -47.89 -46.39
CA GLN A 288 39.79 -47.41 -47.68
C GLN A 288 40.96 -48.26 -48.13
#